data_47ee8cf633b8a2973b03a24709fe90cf
#
_entry.id   47ee8cf633b8a2973b03a24709fe90cf
#
_cell.length_a   1.000
_cell.length_b   1.000
_cell.length_c   1.000
_cell.angle_alpha   90.00
_cell.angle_beta   90.00
_cell.angle_gamma   90.00
#
_symmetry.space_group_name_H-M   'P 1'
#
loop_
_entity.id
_entity.type
_entity.pdbx_description
1 polymer ?
#
loop_
_entity_poly.entity_id
_entity_poly.type
_entity_poly.pdbx_seq_one_letter_code
_entity_poly.pdbx_strand_id
1 'polypeptide(L)'
;MLPRKLSRVDFESRIAGTHLPNRHVGFRFHSLKEEVSMSGQQPPHDDFSMASPGTSPPKGITRRGFLKGAGVTAAGTALLDGVQSFAHEVSISAESNVKEYGPEPFAVTLHVNGREHAVHIEPRTTLADALRIHLNLTGTKVSCDRGVCSSCTVLLDRMPVNSCMTLAIDAVGHKITTIEGISAEDRLHPLQEAFVRHDAMQCGFCTPGMVMSCVSLLEKNPHPTEQDVRLAVSGNLCRCGTYPKVFAATLDAAGQMTNKT
;
A
#
# COMPACT_ATOMS: atom_id res chain seq x y z
N MET A 1 -45.87 -21.21 -16.22
CA MET A 1 -45.58 -22.00 -14.99
C MET A 1 -44.47 -21.32 -14.23
N LEU A 2 -44.81 -20.54 -13.22
CA LEU A 2 -43.85 -19.77 -12.37
C LEU A 2 -43.44 -20.61 -11.17
N PRO A 3 -42.14 -20.65 -10.77
CA PRO A 3 -41.72 -21.38 -9.56
C PRO A 3 -42.12 -20.61 -8.28
N ARG A 4 -42.61 -21.37 -7.31
CA ARG A 4 -43.10 -20.91 -6.02
C ARG A 4 -41.97 -20.25 -5.21
N LYS A 5 -42.29 -19.08 -4.63
CA LYS A 5 -41.48 -18.43 -3.60
C LYS A 5 -41.45 -19.32 -2.35
N LEU A 6 -40.26 -19.74 -1.91
CA LEU A 6 -40.02 -20.34 -0.60
C LEU A 6 -40.18 -19.28 0.48
N SER A 7 -41.03 -19.54 1.46
CA SER A 7 -41.30 -18.65 2.60
C SER A 7 -40.27 -18.83 3.69
N ARG A 8 -40.05 -17.76 4.43
CA ARG A 8 -39.04 -17.56 5.48
C ARG A 8 -39.18 -18.52 6.70
N VAL A 9 -40.17 -19.39 6.69
CA VAL A 9 -40.52 -20.26 7.85
C VAL A 9 -39.83 -21.63 7.79
N ASP A 10 -39.27 -22.04 6.65
CA ASP A 10 -38.67 -23.38 6.51
C ASP A 10 -37.17 -23.47 6.93
N PHE A 11 -36.59 -22.38 7.40
CA PHE A 11 -35.17 -22.37 7.81
C PHE A 11 -34.93 -22.66 9.31
N GLU A 12 -35.93 -22.43 10.16
CA GLU A 12 -35.74 -22.60 11.62
C GLU A 12 -35.94 -24.03 12.15
N SER A 13 -36.50 -24.95 11.33
CA SER A 13 -36.78 -26.33 11.81
C SER A 13 -35.65 -27.33 11.60
N ARG A 14 -34.49 -26.92 11.05
CA ARG A 14 -33.35 -27.83 10.80
C ARG A 14 -32.19 -27.72 11.79
N ILE A 15 -32.25 -26.86 12.79
CA ILE A 15 -31.17 -26.67 13.79
C ILE A 15 -31.46 -27.33 15.15
N ALA A 16 -32.62 -27.94 15.33
CA ALA A 16 -32.97 -28.63 16.56
C ALA A 16 -32.68 -30.14 16.43
N GLY A 17 -31.46 -30.58 16.71
CA GLY A 17 -31.20 -32.01 16.81
C GLY A 17 -29.76 -32.45 16.57
N THR A 18 -28.75 -31.84 17.25
CA THR A 18 -27.49 -32.54 17.50
C THR A 18 -26.98 -32.20 18.91
N HIS A 19 -27.35 -33.03 19.85
CA HIS A 19 -26.82 -33.09 21.21
C HIS A 19 -25.37 -33.62 21.10
N LEU A 20 -24.37 -32.76 21.21
CA LEU A 20 -22.97 -33.16 21.39
C LEU A 20 -22.70 -33.29 22.89
N PRO A 21 -22.13 -34.42 23.39
CA PRO A 21 -21.79 -34.58 24.78
C PRO A 21 -20.63 -33.68 25.17
N ASN A 22 -20.86 -32.88 26.21
CA ASN A 22 -19.91 -32.00 26.86
C ASN A 22 -18.81 -32.83 27.54
N ARG A 23 -17.68 -33.05 26.84
CA ARG A 23 -16.45 -33.62 27.44
C ARG A 23 -15.69 -32.46 28.08
N HIS A 24 -15.84 -32.29 29.39
CA HIS A 24 -14.91 -31.52 30.19
C HIS A 24 -13.51 -32.16 30.10
N VAL A 25 -12.66 -31.64 29.26
CA VAL A 25 -11.22 -31.88 29.32
C VAL A 25 -10.64 -30.93 30.35
N GLY A 26 -10.48 -31.45 31.57
CA GLY A 26 -9.83 -30.74 32.66
C GLY A 26 -8.33 -30.55 32.30
N PHE A 27 -7.95 -29.36 31.89
CA PHE A 27 -6.56 -28.96 31.82
C PHE A 27 -6.02 -28.73 33.23
N ARG A 28 -5.27 -29.70 33.73
CA ARG A 28 -4.50 -29.60 34.97
C ARG A 28 -3.29 -28.73 34.66
N PHE A 29 -3.32 -27.46 35.08
CA PHE A 29 -2.14 -26.62 35.10
C PHE A 29 -1.13 -27.18 36.11
N HIS A 30 -0.07 -27.84 35.59
CA HIS A 30 1.12 -28.06 36.38
C HIS A 30 1.88 -26.75 36.45
N SER A 31 1.90 -26.19 37.65
CA SER A 31 2.73 -25.05 38.02
C SER A 31 4.20 -25.49 38.00
N LEU A 32 4.88 -25.30 36.88
CA LEU A 32 6.32 -25.25 36.82
C LEU A 32 6.74 -23.81 37.15
N LYS A 33 7.02 -23.57 38.43
CA LYS A 33 7.82 -22.43 38.87
C LYS A 33 9.28 -22.74 38.48
N GLU A 34 9.67 -22.40 37.25
CA GLU A 34 11.07 -22.18 36.95
C GLU A 34 11.40 -20.75 37.34
N GLU A 35 12.13 -20.60 38.44
CA GLU A 35 12.81 -19.39 38.80
C GLU A 35 13.89 -19.13 37.76
N VAL A 36 13.56 -18.31 36.75
CA VAL A 36 14.58 -17.74 35.86
C VAL A 36 15.28 -16.66 36.64
N SER A 37 16.43 -17.03 37.23
CA SER A 37 17.40 -16.10 37.75
C SER A 37 17.87 -15.22 36.62
N MET A 38 17.32 -14.01 36.54
CA MET A 38 17.82 -12.97 35.66
C MET A 38 19.11 -12.37 36.29
N SER A 39 20.26 -13.02 36.02
CA SER A 39 21.52 -12.37 36.17
C SER A 39 21.61 -11.23 35.16
N GLY A 40 21.46 -10.00 35.66
CA GLY A 40 21.60 -8.80 34.86
C GLY A 40 23.04 -8.63 34.37
N GLN A 41 23.30 -9.12 33.18
CA GLN A 41 24.39 -8.65 32.34
C GLN A 41 23.76 -7.85 31.20
N GLN A 42 23.72 -6.54 31.40
CA GLN A 42 23.54 -5.62 30.28
C GLN A 42 24.72 -5.82 29.31
N PRO A 43 24.48 -5.95 28.01
CA PRO A 43 25.57 -5.92 27.05
C PRO A 43 26.32 -4.58 27.22
N PRO A 44 27.65 -4.57 27.05
CA PRO A 44 28.41 -3.35 27.12
C PRO A 44 27.85 -2.35 26.12
N HIS A 45 27.48 -1.17 26.60
CA HIS A 45 27.27 -0.03 25.74
C HIS A 45 28.62 0.26 25.09
N ASP A 46 28.79 -0.16 23.85
CA ASP A 46 29.86 0.29 23.00
C ASP A 46 29.71 1.81 22.90
N ASP A 47 30.53 2.50 23.70
CA ASP A 47 30.78 3.92 23.56
C ASP A 47 31.34 4.14 22.16
N PHE A 48 30.45 4.44 21.22
CA PHE A 48 30.83 4.90 19.91
C PHE A 48 31.32 6.34 20.04
N SER A 49 32.45 6.47 20.76
CA SER A 49 33.25 7.68 20.76
C SER A 49 33.90 7.81 19.38
N MET A 50 33.15 8.41 18.47
CA MET A 50 33.70 8.93 17.23
C MET A 50 34.63 10.07 17.57
N ALA A 51 35.90 9.75 17.77
CA ALA A 51 36.96 10.74 17.77
C ALA A 51 37.01 11.37 16.37
N SER A 52 36.36 12.50 16.21
CA SER A 52 36.48 13.35 15.03
C SER A 52 37.87 13.97 15.01
N PRO A 53 38.67 13.83 13.94
CA PRO A 53 39.89 14.62 13.78
C PRO A 53 39.45 16.10 13.74
N GLY A 54 40.13 16.91 14.59
CA GLY A 54 39.81 18.30 14.90
C GLY A 54 39.70 19.20 13.66
N THR A 55 38.52 19.32 13.14
CA THR A 55 38.09 20.45 12.33
C THR A 55 37.09 21.24 13.16
N SER A 56 37.52 22.42 13.61
CA SER A 56 36.65 23.39 14.26
C SER A 56 35.41 23.58 13.39
N PRO A 57 34.19 23.56 13.95
CA PRO A 57 33.00 23.79 13.16
C PRO A 57 33.10 25.17 12.48
N PRO A 58 32.72 25.29 11.20
CA PRO A 58 32.71 26.58 10.52
C PRO A 58 31.88 27.54 11.38
N LYS A 59 32.40 28.74 11.68
CA LYS A 59 31.70 29.75 12.47
C LYS A 59 30.37 30.01 11.80
N GLY A 60 29.29 29.50 12.37
CA GLY A 60 27.93 29.68 11.85
C GLY A 60 27.64 31.16 11.72
N ILE A 61 27.00 31.54 10.62
CA ILE A 61 26.52 32.91 10.37
C ILE A 61 25.52 33.24 11.48
N THR A 62 25.85 34.22 12.33
CA THR A 62 24.92 34.67 13.36
C THR A 62 23.73 35.35 12.73
N ARG A 63 22.54 35.28 13.38
CA ARG A 63 21.31 35.96 12.89
C ARG A 63 21.56 37.43 12.58
N ARG A 64 22.39 38.09 13.39
CA ARG A 64 22.79 39.49 13.19
C ARG A 64 23.71 39.67 11.97
N GLY A 65 24.59 38.69 11.69
CA GLY A 65 25.46 38.68 10.51
C GLY A 65 24.63 38.46 9.23
N PHE A 66 23.64 37.57 9.29
CA PHE A 66 22.72 37.32 8.20
C PHE A 66 21.88 38.59 7.86
N LEU A 67 21.29 39.22 8.86
CA LEU A 67 20.49 40.43 8.64
C LEU A 67 21.32 41.61 8.11
N LYS A 68 22.58 41.74 8.56
CA LYS A 68 23.48 42.75 7.99
C LYS A 68 23.86 42.47 6.55
N GLY A 69 24.09 41.18 6.20
CA GLY A 69 24.34 40.75 4.81
C GLY A 69 23.13 40.95 3.92
N ALA A 70 21.93 40.61 4.38
CA ALA A 70 20.68 40.83 3.65
C ALA A 70 20.37 42.31 3.43
N GLY A 71 20.70 43.18 4.40
CA GLY A 71 20.54 44.64 4.24
C GLY A 71 21.47 45.23 3.17
N VAL A 72 22.70 44.75 3.07
CA VAL A 72 23.68 45.19 2.07
C VAL A 72 23.26 44.73 0.66
N THR A 73 22.70 43.55 0.51
CA THR A 73 22.20 43.05 -0.78
C THR A 73 20.95 43.82 -1.23
N ALA A 74 20.03 44.19 -0.32
CA ALA A 74 18.88 45.01 -0.63
C ALA A 74 19.23 46.43 -1.06
N ALA A 75 20.29 47.03 -0.44
CA ALA A 75 20.79 48.34 -0.84
C ALA A 75 21.57 48.27 -2.18
N GLY A 76 22.24 47.12 -2.45
CA GLY A 76 22.96 46.92 -3.72
C GLY A 76 22.06 46.73 -4.92
N THR A 77 20.87 46.16 -4.74
CA THR A 77 19.89 46.00 -5.85
C THR A 77 19.20 47.34 -6.23
N ALA A 78 19.13 48.29 -5.31
CA ALA A 78 18.59 49.61 -5.62
C ALA A 78 19.51 50.48 -6.52
N LEU A 79 20.79 50.10 -6.65
CA LEU A 79 21.77 50.77 -7.52
C LEU A 79 21.91 50.12 -8.91
N LEU A 80 21.20 49.01 -9.13
CA LEU A 80 21.23 48.22 -10.37
C LEU A 80 19.97 48.42 -11.23
N ASP A 81 19.44 49.65 -11.30
CA ASP A 81 18.38 50.01 -12.25
C ASP A 81 18.76 49.82 -13.75
N GLY A 82 19.98 49.33 -13.98
CA GLY A 82 20.47 48.96 -15.30
C GLY A 82 20.31 47.51 -15.70
N VAL A 83 19.82 46.61 -14.82
CA VAL A 83 19.68 45.15 -15.10
C VAL A 83 18.23 44.74 -15.37
N GLN A 84 17.31 45.71 -15.53
CA GLN A 84 15.94 45.39 -15.97
C GLN A 84 15.83 44.87 -17.40
N SER A 85 16.95 44.79 -18.14
CA SER A 85 16.94 44.26 -19.52
C SER A 85 17.18 42.75 -19.65
N PHE A 86 17.35 42.01 -18.56
CA PHE A 86 17.53 40.55 -18.59
C PHE A 86 16.42 39.75 -17.89
N ALA A 87 15.36 40.38 -17.39
CA ALA A 87 14.10 39.71 -17.32
C ALA A 87 13.48 39.73 -18.74
N HIS A 88 14.21 39.11 -19.66
CA HIS A 88 13.56 38.56 -20.84
C HIS A 88 12.47 37.65 -20.25
N GLU A 89 11.22 38.08 -20.38
CA GLU A 89 10.12 37.16 -20.30
C GLU A 89 10.53 36.00 -21.14
N VAL A 90 10.98 34.93 -20.47
CA VAL A 90 10.87 33.61 -21.02
C VAL A 90 9.37 33.41 -21.05
N SER A 91 8.74 34.03 -22.05
CA SER A 91 7.49 33.53 -22.59
C SER A 91 7.79 32.15 -23.02
N ILE A 92 7.66 31.19 -22.09
CA ILE A 92 7.44 29.80 -22.42
C ILE A 92 6.06 29.81 -23.10
N SER A 93 6.03 30.31 -24.33
CA SER A 93 5.06 29.89 -25.32
C SER A 93 5.42 28.47 -25.77
N ALA A 94 5.67 27.58 -24.79
CA ALA A 94 5.31 26.22 -24.99
C ALA A 94 3.80 26.28 -25.18
N GLU A 95 3.32 26.14 -26.41
CA GLU A 95 2.01 25.56 -26.64
C GLU A 95 2.08 24.20 -25.91
N SER A 96 1.89 24.30 -24.59
CA SER A 96 1.78 23.13 -23.74
C SER A 96 0.47 22.48 -24.19
N ASN A 97 0.57 21.36 -24.88
CA ASN A 97 -0.54 20.44 -25.14
C ASN A 97 -1.05 19.87 -23.80
N VAL A 98 -0.93 20.66 -22.73
CA VAL A 98 -1.41 20.34 -21.40
C VAL A 98 -2.92 20.50 -21.41
N LYS A 99 -3.59 19.38 -21.33
CA LYS A 99 -5.04 19.34 -21.21
C LYS A 99 -5.42 19.89 -19.82
N GLU A 100 -6.03 21.04 -19.81
CA GLU A 100 -6.56 21.63 -18.58
C GLU A 100 -7.94 21.05 -18.27
N TYR A 101 -8.15 20.68 -17.01
CA TYR A 101 -9.43 20.21 -16.50
C TYR A 101 -9.96 21.22 -15.49
N GLY A 102 -11.22 21.63 -15.67
CA GLY A 102 -11.94 22.47 -14.71
C GLY A 102 -12.28 21.70 -13.42
N PRO A 103 -12.87 22.37 -12.42
CA PRO A 103 -13.26 21.73 -11.17
C PRO A 103 -14.45 20.78 -11.32
N GLU A 104 -15.21 20.90 -12.40
CA GLU A 104 -16.43 20.15 -12.63
C GLU A 104 -16.14 18.66 -12.94
N PRO A 105 -17.02 17.75 -12.49
CA PRO A 105 -16.93 16.34 -12.86
C PRO A 105 -17.04 16.14 -14.37
N PHE A 106 -16.25 15.24 -14.91
CA PHE A 106 -16.27 14.88 -16.32
C PHE A 106 -16.21 13.35 -16.51
N ALA A 107 -16.66 12.88 -17.66
CA ALA A 107 -16.66 11.46 -17.98
C ALA A 107 -15.24 10.98 -18.35
N VAL A 108 -14.80 9.87 -17.74
CA VAL A 108 -13.61 9.13 -18.12
C VAL A 108 -13.92 7.64 -18.24
N THR A 109 -13.12 6.94 -19.03
CA THR A 109 -13.21 5.47 -19.12
C THR A 109 -11.96 4.85 -18.47
N LEU A 110 -12.19 4.00 -17.47
CA LEU A 110 -11.15 3.24 -16.77
C LEU A 110 -11.21 1.77 -17.19
N HIS A 111 -10.06 1.17 -17.51
CA HIS A 111 -9.93 -0.25 -17.83
C HIS A 111 -9.61 -1.03 -16.56
N VAL A 112 -10.61 -1.56 -15.87
CA VAL A 112 -10.45 -2.24 -14.58
C VAL A 112 -10.81 -3.71 -14.70
N ASN A 113 -9.89 -4.59 -14.29
CA ASN A 113 -10.08 -6.06 -14.29
C ASN A 113 -10.55 -6.60 -15.65
N GLY A 114 -9.96 -6.05 -16.74
CA GLY A 114 -10.28 -6.47 -18.11
C GLY A 114 -11.60 -5.94 -18.67
N ARG A 115 -12.26 -5.00 -17.98
CA ARG A 115 -13.52 -4.38 -18.41
C ARG A 115 -13.38 -2.86 -18.46
N GLU A 116 -14.10 -2.23 -19.37
CA GLU A 116 -14.23 -0.78 -19.46
C GLU A 116 -15.34 -0.28 -18.55
N HIS A 117 -15.06 0.77 -17.79
CA HIS A 117 -15.99 1.40 -16.89
C HIS A 117 -16.02 2.90 -17.15
N ALA A 118 -17.16 3.42 -17.64
CA ALA A 118 -17.39 4.85 -17.74
C ALA A 118 -17.79 5.41 -16.37
N VAL A 119 -17.05 6.39 -15.87
CA VAL A 119 -17.30 7.04 -14.58
C VAL A 119 -17.25 8.56 -14.73
N HIS A 120 -18.06 9.26 -13.95
CA HIS A 120 -18.00 10.70 -13.82
C HIS A 120 -17.23 11.05 -12.55
N ILE A 121 -16.09 11.71 -12.70
CA ILE A 121 -15.17 12.04 -11.60
C ILE A 121 -14.70 13.48 -11.67
N GLU A 122 -14.39 14.07 -10.53
CA GLU A 122 -13.66 15.33 -10.43
C GLU A 122 -12.17 15.11 -10.77
N PRO A 123 -11.44 16.10 -11.29
CA PRO A 123 -10.01 15.96 -11.61
C PRO A 123 -9.14 15.49 -10.44
N ARG A 124 -9.52 15.84 -9.22
CA ARG A 124 -8.81 15.49 -7.96
C ARG A 124 -9.16 14.11 -7.41
N THR A 125 -10.09 13.39 -8.05
CA THR A 125 -10.52 12.06 -7.56
C THR A 125 -9.33 11.09 -7.63
N THR A 126 -9.02 10.46 -6.48
CA THR A 126 -7.99 9.43 -6.43
C THR A 126 -8.45 8.15 -7.12
N LEU A 127 -7.51 7.36 -7.59
CA LEU A 127 -7.83 6.03 -8.15
C LEU A 127 -8.51 5.14 -7.10
N ALA A 128 -8.10 5.25 -5.82
CA ALA A 128 -8.75 4.52 -4.72
C ALA A 128 -10.23 4.89 -4.58
N ASP A 129 -10.56 6.18 -4.64
CA ASP A 129 -11.95 6.65 -4.56
C ASP A 129 -12.74 6.23 -5.79
N ALA A 130 -12.18 6.37 -6.99
CA ALA A 130 -12.81 5.91 -8.23
C ALA A 130 -13.18 4.41 -8.15
N LEU A 131 -12.25 3.56 -7.70
CA LEU A 131 -12.49 2.13 -7.55
C LEU A 131 -13.55 1.84 -6.49
N ARG A 132 -13.45 2.44 -5.31
CA ARG A 132 -14.29 2.11 -4.16
C ARG A 132 -15.67 2.75 -4.20
N ILE A 133 -15.74 4.02 -4.60
CA ILE A 133 -16.98 4.82 -4.53
C ILE A 133 -17.75 4.74 -5.85
N HIS A 134 -17.07 4.92 -6.98
CA HIS A 134 -17.74 4.96 -8.27
C HIS A 134 -17.96 3.56 -8.88
N LEU A 135 -17.01 2.62 -8.67
CA LEU A 135 -17.09 1.25 -9.20
C LEU A 135 -17.52 0.21 -8.16
N ASN A 136 -17.67 0.59 -6.89
CA ASN A 136 -18.02 -0.30 -5.77
C ASN A 136 -17.04 -1.49 -5.60
N LEU A 137 -15.79 -1.36 -6.05
CA LEU A 137 -14.71 -2.32 -5.85
C LEU A 137 -14.05 -2.06 -4.49
N THR A 138 -14.62 -2.60 -3.44
CA THR A 138 -14.24 -2.28 -2.04
C THR A 138 -13.10 -3.13 -1.49
N GLY A 139 -12.58 -4.08 -2.26
CA GLY A 139 -11.44 -4.91 -1.89
C GLY A 139 -10.17 -4.11 -1.68
N THR A 140 -9.91 -3.10 -2.51
CA THR A 140 -8.84 -2.12 -2.28
C THR A 140 -9.13 -1.32 -1.01
N LYS A 141 -8.21 -1.35 -0.02
CA LYS A 141 -8.42 -0.70 1.29
C LYS A 141 -7.64 0.61 1.39
N VAL A 142 -8.26 1.63 1.97
CA VAL A 142 -7.61 2.91 2.25
C VAL A 142 -7.45 3.05 3.77
N SER A 143 -6.22 3.18 4.27
CA SER A 143 -5.89 3.30 5.68
C SER A 143 -5.21 4.64 6.00
N CYS A 144 -4.04 4.92 5.42
CA CYS A 144 -3.29 6.13 5.72
C CYS A 144 -3.66 7.32 4.82
N ASP A 145 -4.16 7.04 3.63
CA ASP A 145 -4.52 8.01 2.59
C ASP A 145 -3.41 9.02 2.24
N ARG A 146 -2.16 8.57 2.27
CA ARG A 146 -0.95 9.38 2.03
C ARG A 146 0.25 8.55 1.55
N GLY A 147 0.00 7.40 0.91
CA GLY A 147 1.04 6.57 0.27
C GLY A 147 1.99 5.82 1.21
N VAL A 148 1.79 5.84 2.54
CA VAL A 148 2.77 5.27 3.49
C VAL A 148 2.55 3.78 3.76
N CYS A 149 1.30 3.30 3.82
CA CYS A 149 0.98 1.96 4.32
C CYS A 149 0.74 0.90 3.25
N SER A 150 0.60 1.29 2.01
CA SER A 150 0.35 0.45 0.83
C SER A 150 -0.84 -0.55 0.96
N SER A 151 -1.80 -0.28 1.86
CA SER A 151 -3.04 -1.07 1.92
C SER A 151 -3.91 -0.90 0.67
N CYS A 152 -3.72 0.21 -0.05
CA CYS A 152 -4.43 0.57 -1.27
C CYS A 152 -3.72 0.14 -2.55
N THR A 153 -2.73 -0.75 -2.47
CA THR A 153 -1.98 -1.20 -3.66
C THR A 153 -2.91 -1.86 -4.67
N VAL A 154 -2.82 -1.40 -5.91
CA VAL A 154 -3.39 -1.99 -7.12
C VAL A 154 -2.28 -2.13 -8.15
N LEU A 155 -2.49 -2.89 -9.22
CA LEU A 155 -1.55 -2.93 -10.34
C LEU A 155 -2.02 -1.98 -11.43
N LEU A 156 -1.13 -1.10 -11.87
CA LEU A 156 -1.28 -0.25 -13.05
C LEU A 156 -0.27 -0.75 -14.08
N ASP A 157 -0.74 -1.32 -15.18
CA ASP A 157 0.10 -2.01 -16.16
C ASP A 157 1.07 -3.02 -15.52
N ARG A 158 0.57 -3.83 -14.58
CA ARG A 158 1.30 -4.85 -13.79
C ARG A 158 2.31 -4.27 -12.77
N MET A 159 2.41 -2.93 -12.65
CA MET A 159 3.26 -2.28 -11.64
C MET A 159 2.43 -1.95 -10.39
N PRO A 160 2.92 -2.28 -9.18
CA PRO A 160 2.22 -1.95 -7.95
C PRO A 160 2.28 -0.43 -7.71
N VAL A 161 1.12 0.17 -7.51
CA VAL A 161 0.97 1.60 -7.21
C VAL A 161 0.07 1.81 -5.99
N ASN A 162 0.31 2.89 -5.27
CA ASN A 162 -0.57 3.32 -4.18
C ASN A 162 -1.74 4.13 -4.75
N SER A 163 -2.89 3.50 -4.91
CA SER A 163 -4.07 4.13 -5.55
C SER A 163 -4.59 5.36 -4.82
N CYS A 164 -4.32 5.54 -3.52
CA CYS A 164 -4.66 6.75 -2.79
C CYS A 164 -3.80 7.98 -3.19
N MET A 165 -2.67 7.76 -3.87
CA MET A 165 -1.77 8.83 -4.34
C MET A 165 -1.73 8.94 -5.87
N THR A 166 -2.49 8.11 -6.56
CA THR A 166 -2.63 8.13 -8.01
C THR A 166 -3.96 8.80 -8.35
N LEU A 167 -3.99 9.80 -9.22
CA LEU A 167 -5.23 10.37 -9.69
C LEU A 167 -5.92 9.38 -10.66
N ALA A 168 -7.24 9.30 -10.59
CA ALA A 168 -7.99 8.44 -11.49
C ALA A 168 -7.83 8.85 -12.96
N ILE A 169 -7.64 10.14 -13.22
CA ILE A 169 -7.38 10.67 -14.55
C ILE A 169 -6.04 10.18 -15.12
N ASP A 170 -5.01 10.02 -14.28
CA ASP A 170 -3.69 9.54 -14.69
C ASP A 170 -3.72 8.04 -15.03
N ALA A 171 -4.74 7.32 -14.56
CA ALA A 171 -4.95 5.91 -14.85
C ALA A 171 -5.75 5.67 -16.15
N VAL A 172 -6.21 6.72 -16.82
CA VAL A 172 -6.92 6.61 -18.11
C VAL A 172 -5.96 6.08 -19.18
N GLY A 173 -6.39 5.05 -19.91
CA GLY A 173 -5.58 4.38 -20.93
C GLY A 173 -4.65 3.29 -20.39
N HIS A 174 -4.55 3.12 -19.08
CA HIS A 174 -3.79 2.08 -18.43
C HIS A 174 -4.66 0.91 -17.97
N LYS A 175 -4.08 -0.28 -17.86
CA LYS A 175 -4.77 -1.47 -17.34
C LYS A 175 -4.67 -1.51 -15.82
N ILE A 176 -5.81 -1.43 -15.17
CA ILE A 176 -5.90 -1.47 -13.71
C ILE A 176 -6.32 -2.88 -13.28
N THR A 177 -5.54 -3.52 -12.40
CA THR A 177 -5.91 -4.79 -11.77
C THR A 177 -6.04 -4.59 -10.27
N THR A 178 -7.20 -4.95 -9.72
CA THR A 178 -7.48 -4.92 -8.28
C THR A 178 -7.51 -6.32 -7.70
N ILE A 179 -7.64 -6.43 -6.39
CA ILE A 179 -7.72 -7.73 -5.70
C ILE A 179 -8.91 -8.59 -6.20
N GLU A 180 -9.98 -7.97 -6.64
CA GLU A 180 -11.14 -8.65 -7.22
C GLU A 180 -10.83 -9.25 -8.59
N GLY A 181 -9.87 -8.69 -9.32
CA GLY A 181 -9.55 -9.10 -10.70
C GLY A 181 -8.47 -10.17 -10.81
N ILE A 182 -7.84 -10.61 -9.72
CA ILE A 182 -6.80 -11.66 -9.78
C ILE A 182 -7.37 -13.08 -9.72
N SER A 183 -8.61 -13.24 -9.27
CA SER A 183 -9.32 -14.51 -9.23
C SER A 183 -9.98 -14.78 -10.58
N ALA A 184 -10.01 -16.04 -11.01
CA ALA A 184 -10.72 -16.47 -12.21
C ALA A 184 -12.06 -17.10 -11.82
N GLU A 185 -13.16 -16.41 -12.09
CA GLU A 185 -14.55 -16.88 -11.79
C GLU A 185 -14.66 -17.47 -10.36
N ASP A 186 -14.82 -18.79 -10.25
CA ASP A 186 -15.02 -19.50 -8.96
C ASP A 186 -13.72 -20.03 -8.35
N ARG A 187 -12.54 -19.66 -8.89
CA ARG A 187 -11.24 -20.14 -8.38
C ARG A 187 -10.40 -19.01 -7.87
N LEU A 188 -9.92 -19.17 -6.66
CA LEU A 188 -8.94 -18.26 -6.08
C LEU A 188 -7.61 -18.32 -6.86
N HIS A 189 -6.90 -17.21 -6.89
CA HIS A 189 -5.53 -17.20 -7.35
C HIS A 189 -4.66 -18.07 -6.41
N PRO A 190 -3.65 -18.82 -6.91
CA PRO A 190 -2.79 -19.68 -6.06
C PRO A 190 -2.20 -18.96 -4.85
N LEU A 191 -1.88 -17.68 -4.99
CA LEU A 191 -1.41 -16.86 -3.88
C LEU A 191 -2.51 -16.63 -2.82
N GLN A 192 -3.76 -16.40 -3.23
CA GLN A 192 -4.87 -16.25 -2.28
C GLN A 192 -5.12 -17.56 -1.52
N GLU A 193 -5.08 -18.71 -2.20
CA GLU A 193 -5.17 -20.01 -1.56
C GLU A 193 -4.02 -20.24 -0.56
N ALA A 194 -2.79 -19.86 -0.92
CA ALA A 194 -1.64 -19.95 -0.04
C ALA A 194 -1.79 -19.04 1.20
N PHE A 195 -2.32 -17.82 1.04
CA PHE A 195 -2.61 -16.93 2.17
C PHE A 195 -3.60 -17.55 3.16
N VAL A 196 -4.61 -18.28 2.67
CA VAL A 196 -5.56 -19.01 3.52
C VAL A 196 -4.85 -20.18 4.22
N ARG A 197 -4.09 -21.02 3.50
CA ARG A 197 -3.39 -22.19 4.07
C ARG A 197 -2.38 -21.81 5.15
N HIS A 198 -1.65 -20.71 4.94
CA HIS A 198 -0.62 -20.25 5.87
C HIS A 198 -1.17 -19.31 6.95
N ASP A 199 -2.49 -19.08 6.99
CA ASP A 199 -3.11 -18.10 7.91
C ASP A 199 -2.36 -16.75 7.87
N ALA A 200 -2.07 -16.28 6.65
CA ALA A 200 -1.27 -15.08 6.40
C ALA A 200 -2.05 -13.77 6.59
N MET A 201 -3.19 -13.84 7.25
CA MET A 201 -4.05 -12.70 7.58
C MET A 201 -4.59 -12.83 9.01
N GLN A 202 -4.89 -11.68 9.63
CA GLN A 202 -5.65 -11.61 10.88
C GLN A 202 -6.84 -10.69 10.69
N CYS A 203 -6.69 -9.36 10.86
CA CYS A 203 -7.78 -8.43 10.62
C CYS A 203 -8.17 -8.28 9.14
N GLY A 204 -7.32 -8.70 8.22
CA GLY A 204 -7.56 -8.69 6.77
C GLY A 204 -7.39 -7.32 6.09
N PHE A 205 -7.15 -6.23 6.83
CA PHE A 205 -7.17 -4.88 6.26
C PHE A 205 -5.99 -4.60 5.32
N CYS A 206 -4.77 -5.02 5.67
CA CYS A 206 -3.59 -4.89 4.81
C CYS A 206 -3.49 -5.98 3.74
N THR A 207 -4.26 -7.06 3.88
CA THR A 207 -4.12 -8.28 3.06
C THR A 207 -4.27 -8.03 1.56
N PRO A 208 -5.28 -7.29 1.06
CA PRO A 208 -5.38 -7.01 -0.37
C PRO A 208 -4.14 -6.33 -0.94
N GLY A 209 -3.62 -5.31 -0.27
CA GLY A 209 -2.41 -4.62 -0.71
C GLY A 209 -1.17 -5.53 -0.72
N MET A 210 -1.00 -6.38 0.30
CA MET A 210 0.09 -7.35 0.35
C MET A 210 -0.01 -8.39 -0.77
N VAL A 211 -1.21 -8.93 -1.02
CA VAL A 211 -1.45 -9.88 -2.11
C VAL A 211 -1.10 -9.22 -3.45
N MET A 212 -1.54 -7.99 -3.72
CA MET A 212 -1.24 -7.30 -4.96
C MET A 212 0.26 -7.06 -5.16
N SER A 213 0.99 -6.71 -4.09
CA SER A 213 2.44 -6.56 -4.14
C SER A 213 3.14 -7.90 -4.44
N CYS A 214 2.70 -8.98 -3.80
CA CYS A 214 3.24 -10.32 -4.05
C CYS A 214 2.89 -10.86 -5.44
N VAL A 215 1.68 -10.59 -5.98
CA VAL A 215 1.32 -10.93 -7.37
C VAL A 215 2.28 -10.27 -8.35
N SER A 216 2.53 -8.96 -8.19
CA SER A 216 3.49 -8.24 -9.04
C SER A 216 4.90 -8.83 -8.98
N LEU A 217 5.33 -9.29 -7.79
CA LEU A 217 6.61 -9.99 -7.63
C LEU A 217 6.61 -11.31 -8.42
N LEU A 218 5.59 -12.17 -8.21
CA LEU A 218 5.54 -13.50 -8.84
C LEU A 218 5.41 -13.44 -10.36
N GLU A 219 4.78 -12.39 -10.90
CA GLU A 219 4.73 -12.14 -12.34
C GLU A 219 6.09 -11.78 -12.94
N LYS A 220 6.96 -11.11 -12.16
CA LYS A 220 8.31 -10.70 -12.59
C LYS A 220 9.37 -11.75 -12.29
N ASN A 221 9.24 -12.43 -11.17
CA ASN A 221 10.16 -13.45 -10.68
C ASN A 221 9.36 -14.68 -10.20
N PRO A 222 9.22 -15.73 -11.04
CA PRO A 222 8.51 -16.96 -10.67
C PRO A 222 9.20 -17.78 -9.56
N HIS A 223 10.49 -17.55 -9.31
CA HIS A 223 11.28 -18.24 -8.29
C HIS A 223 11.89 -17.26 -7.28
N PRO A 224 11.04 -16.57 -6.48
CA PRO A 224 11.54 -15.56 -5.56
C PRO A 224 12.25 -16.21 -4.37
N THR A 225 13.26 -15.53 -3.85
CA THR A 225 13.81 -15.82 -2.54
C THR A 225 12.97 -15.14 -1.45
N GLU A 226 13.15 -15.55 -0.19
CA GLU A 226 12.49 -14.86 0.94
C GLU A 226 12.86 -13.37 0.98
N GLN A 227 14.10 -13.03 0.61
CA GLN A 227 14.55 -11.64 0.56
C GLN A 227 13.80 -10.84 -0.51
N ASP A 228 13.51 -11.44 -1.67
CA ASP A 228 12.72 -10.78 -2.72
C ASP A 228 11.30 -10.49 -2.23
N VAL A 229 10.68 -11.44 -1.49
CA VAL A 229 9.36 -11.24 -0.89
C VAL A 229 9.40 -10.14 0.15
N ARG A 230 10.42 -10.12 1.03
CA ARG A 230 10.60 -9.04 2.03
C ARG A 230 10.70 -7.67 1.37
N LEU A 231 11.44 -7.55 0.28
CA LEU A 231 11.57 -6.31 -0.48
C LEU A 231 10.24 -5.92 -1.14
N ALA A 232 9.53 -6.86 -1.75
CA ALA A 232 8.27 -6.60 -2.43
C ALA A 232 7.19 -6.05 -1.48
N VAL A 233 7.15 -6.53 -0.23
CA VAL A 233 6.18 -6.07 0.77
C VAL A 233 6.72 -5.06 1.77
N SER A 234 7.93 -4.54 1.57
CA SER A 234 8.57 -3.61 2.51
C SER A 234 7.76 -2.32 2.75
N GLY A 235 7.00 -1.89 1.74
CA GLY A 235 6.09 -0.74 1.84
C GLY A 235 4.72 -1.08 2.46
N ASN A 236 4.36 -2.36 2.60
CA ASN A 236 3.06 -2.78 3.10
C ASN A 236 3.07 -2.91 4.62
N LEU A 237 2.35 -2.03 5.32
CA LEU A 237 2.29 -2.05 6.78
C LEU A 237 1.20 -2.98 7.30
N CYS A 238 1.58 -3.92 8.17
CA CYS A 238 0.65 -4.80 8.89
C CYS A 238 0.77 -4.59 10.39
N ARG A 239 -0.28 -4.07 11.04
CA ARG A 239 -0.30 -3.88 12.49
C ARG A 239 -0.37 -5.20 13.26
N CYS A 240 -0.93 -6.25 12.66
CA CYS A 240 -1.03 -7.58 13.26
C CYS A 240 0.29 -8.37 13.17
N GLY A 241 1.25 -7.94 12.36
CA GLY A 241 2.57 -8.57 12.25
C GLY A 241 2.60 -9.90 11.49
N THR A 242 1.74 -10.08 10.49
CA THR A 242 1.61 -11.36 9.74
C THR A 242 2.75 -11.63 8.74
N TYR A 243 3.80 -10.82 8.69
CA TYR A 243 4.87 -10.89 7.69
C TYR A 243 5.51 -12.28 7.52
N PRO A 244 5.88 -13.03 8.58
CA PRO A 244 6.47 -14.36 8.39
C PRO A 244 5.54 -15.32 7.63
N LYS A 245 4.24 -15.23 7.90
CA LYS A 245 3.22 -16.05 7.21
C LYS A 245 3.01 -15.59 5.77
N VAL A 246 3.07 -14.29 5.49
CA VAL A 246 3.02 -13.73 4.14
C VAL A 246 4.21 -14.22 3.31
N PHE A 247 5.42 -14.25 3.89
CA PHE A 247 6.60 -14.76 3.20
C PHE A 247 6.44 -16.25 2.85
N ALA A 248 6.06 -17.07 3.83
CA ALA A 248 5.81 -18.48 3.62
C ALA A 248 4.72 -18.74 2.56
N ALA A 249 3.60 -18.03 2.62
CA ALA A 249 2.52 -18.14 1.66
C ALA A 249 2.96 -17.77 0.23
N THR A 250 3.78 -16.72 0.09
CA THR A 250 4.24 -16.27 -1.23
C THR A 250 5.21 -17.29 -1.85
N LEU A 251 6.12 -17.85 -1.06
CA LEU A 251 7.05 -18.88 -1.52
C LEU A 251 6.31 -20.19 -1.89
N ASP A 252 5.32 -20.59 -1.11
CA ASP A 252 4.48 -21.75 -1.41
C ASP A 252 3.69 -21.55 -2.72
N ALA A 253 3.08 -20.38 -2.91
CA ALA A 253 2.39 -20.05 -4.16
C ALA A 253 3.31 -20.09 -5.37
N ALA A 254 4.54 -19.58 -5.26
CA ALA A 254 5.54 -19.64 -6.31
C ALA A 254 5.83 -21.09 -6.74
N GLY A 255 6.05 -22.00 -5.77
CA GLY A 255 6.27 -23.43 -6.02
C GLY A 255 5.09 -24.09 -6.72
N GLN A 256 3.85 -23.72 -6.39
CA GLN A 256 2.65 -24.29 -7.03
C GLN A 256 2.43 -23.77 -8.45
N MET A 257 2.74 -22.51 -8.71
CA MET A 257 2.58 -21.89 -10.03
C MET A 257 3.59 -22.50 -11.04
N THR A 258 4.81 -22.77 -10.61
CA THR A 258 5.85 -23.36 -11.46
C THR A 258 5.63 -24.85 -11.74
N ASN A 259 5.00 -25.59 -10.84
CA ASN A 259 4.70 -27.02 -11.04
C ASN A 259 3.48 -27.28 -11.95
N LYS A 260 2.72 -26.25 -12.33
CA LYS A 260 1.54 -26.35 -13.22
C LYS A 260 1.83 -25.98 -14.67
N THR A 261 3.03 -25.49 -14.97
CA THR A 261 3.53 -25.21 -16.32
C THR A 261 4.33 -26.38 -16.85
#